data_15d742cf5486de33f3516d26f68abfd5
#
_entry.id   15d742cf5486de33f3516d26f68abfd5
#
_cell.length_a   1.000
_cell.length_b   1.000
_cell.length_c   1.000
_cell.angle_alpha   90.00
_cell.angle_beta   90.00
_cell.angle_gamma   90.00
#
_symmetry.space_group_name_H-M   'P 1'
#
loop_
_entity.id
_entity.type
_entity.pdbx_description
1 polymer ?
#
loop_
_entity_poly.entity_id
_entity_poly.type
_entity_poly.pdbx_seq_one_letter_code
_entity_poly.pdbx_strand_id
1 'polypeptide(L)' 'MLSRKTKYAINALVFLARENKMRQPIQISRISESENIPRKFLEAILLDLKNAGILQSRQGKFGGYYLQKDPSEINMATVM' A
#
# COMPACT_ATOMS: atom_id res chain seq x y z
N MET A 1 -14.78 -15.82 0.14
CA MET A 1 -13.81 -15.63 -0.95
C MET A 1 -13.41 -14.15 -1.03
N LEU A 2 -12.13 -13.87 -1.09
CA LEU A 2 -11.68 -12.49 -1.18
C LEU A 2 -11.84 -11.96 -2.59
N SER A 3 -12.28 -10.70 -2.70
CA SER A 3 -12.33 -10.04 -4.00
C SER A 3 -10.92 -9.80 -4.52
N ARG A 4 -10.81 -9.57 -5.84
CA ARG A 4 -9.51 -9.27 -6.44
C ARG A 4 -8.91 -8.01 -5.83
N LYS A 5 -9.73 -7.00 -5.60
CA LYS A 5 -9.30 -5.76 -4.98
C LYS A 5 -8.72 -6.00 -3.58
N THR A 6 -9.39 -6.83 -2.79
CA THR A 6 -8.93 -7.16 -1.44
C THR A 6 -7.61 -7.91 -1.48
N LYS A 7 -7.46 -8.86 -2.39
CA LYS A 7 -6.20 -9.59 -2.54
C LYS A 7 -5.06 -8.64 -2.92
N TYR A 8 -5.30 -7.73 -3.84
CA TYR A 8 -4.30 -6.76 -4.24
C TYR A 8 -3.93 -5.83 -3.09
N ALA A 9 -4.93 -5.40 -2.31
CA ALA A 9 -4.69 -4.53 -1.16
C ALA A 9 -3.80 -5.22 -0.12
N ILE A 10 -4.09 -6.49 0.17
CA ILE A 10 -3.28 -7.27 1.11
C ILE A 10 -1.85 -7.42 0.59
N ASN A 11 -1.69 -7.74 -0.68
CA ASN A 11 -0.36 -7.90 -1.27
C ASN A 11 0.43 -6.59 -1.23
N ALA A 12 -0.22 -5.47 -1.51
CA ALA A 12 0.44 -4.16 -1.45
C ALA A 12 0.88 -3.84 -0.03
N LEU A 13 0.02 -4.12 0.97
CA LEU A 13 0.36 -3.88 2.36
C LEU A 13 1.53 -4.76 2.82
N VAL A 14 1.53 -6.02 2.43
CA VAL A 14 2.62 -6.94 2.78
C VAL A 14 3.94 -6.45 2.15
N PHE A 15 3.89 -6.01 0.90
CA PHE A 15 5.07 -5.46 0.25
C PHE A 15 5.59 -4.24 0.99
N LEU A 16 4.70 -3.30 1.31
CA LEU A 16 5.10 -2.09 2.02
C LEU A 16 5.64 -2.40 3.40
N ALA A 17 5.07 -3.39 4.09
CA ALA A 17 5.54 -3.79 5.41
C ALA A 17 6.97 -4.34 5.34
N ARG A 18 7.26 -5.13 4.32
CA ARG A 18 8.61 -5.68 4.14
C ARG A 18 9.64 -4.61 3.80
N GLU A 19 9.24 -3.61 3.00
CA GLU A 19 10.15 -2.57 2.52
C GLU A 19 10.19 -1.35 3.44
N ASN A 20 9.36 -1.31 4.48
CA ASN A 20 9.18 -0.13 5.31
C ASN A 20 10.20 -0.06 6.45
N LYS A 21 11.47 -0.27 6.13
CA LYS A 21 12.52 -0.27 7.16
C LYS A 21 12.81 1.11 7.70
N MET A 22 12.68 2.15 6.88
CA MET A 22 13.04 3.53 7.23
C MET A 22 11.89 4.50 7.00
N ARG A 23 10.68 4.00 6.83
CA ARG A 23 9.48 4.79 6.49
C ARG A 23 9.70 5.63 5.23
N GLN A 24 10.49 5.12 4.31
CA GLN A 24 10.72 5.80 3.04
C GLN A 24 9.56 5.53 2.09
N PRO A 25 9.07 6.56 1.39
CA PRO A 25 8.00 6.36 0.42
C PRO A 25 8.44 5.44 -0.71
N ILE A 26 7.52 4.58 -1.14
CA ILE A 26 7.75 3.67 -2.25
C ILE A 26 6.85 4.08 -3.39
N GLN A 27 7.44 4.23 -4.57
CA GLN A 27 6.70 4.66 -5.75
C GLN A 27 5.69 3.60 -6.16
N ILE A 28 4.56 4.06 -6.68
CA ILE A 28 3.48 3.16 -7.09
C ILE A 28 3.93 2.20 -8.20
N SER A 29 4.79 2.67 -9.10
CA SER A 29 5.32 1.82 -10.16
C SER A 29 6.08 0.62 -9.62
N ARG A 30 6.83 0.82 -8.54
CA ARG A 30 7.60 -0.25 -7.92
C ARG A 30 6.67 -1.30 -7.30
N ILE A 31 5.61 -0.85 -6.63
CA ILE A 31 4.64 -1.77 -6.05
C ILE A 31 3.92 -2.55 -7.15
N SER A 32 3.50 -1.84 -8.20
CA SER A 32 2.81 -2.45 -9.34
C SER A 32 3.65 -3.54 -9.99
N GLU A 33 4.92 -3.27 -10.23
CA GLU A 33 5.81 -4.22 -10.87
C GLU A 33 6.12 -5.41 -9.95
N SER A 34 6.40 -5.13 -8.69
CA SER A 34 6.79 -6.16 -7.74
C SER A 34 5.66 -7.14 -7.46
N GLU A 35 4.44 -6.63 -7.29
CA GLU A 35 3.29 -7.44 -6.91
C GLU A 35 2.39 -7.79 -8.10
N ASN A 36 2.80 -7.37 -9.30
CA ASN A 36 2.07 -7.65 -10.53
C ASN A 36 0.60 -7.20 -10.42
N ILE A 37 0.40 -5.98 -9.94
CA ILE A 37 -0.92 -5.38 -9.80
C ILE A 37 -1.10 -4.32 -10.87
N PRO A 38 -2.20 -4.35 -11.65
CA PRO A 38 -2.46 -3.29 -12.62
C PRO A 38 -2.48 -1.92 -11.94
N ARG A 39 -1.78 -0.97 -12.55
CA ARG A 39 -1.57 0.34 -11.93
C ARG A 39 -2.87 1.05 -11.60
N LYS A 40 -3.88 0.97 -12.46
CA LYS A 40 -5.17 1.60 -12.21
C LYS A 40 -5.85 1.06 -10.95
N PHE A 41 -5.80 -0.26 -10.77
CA PHE A 41 -6.33 -0.87 -9.56
C PHE A 41 -5.53 -0.44 -8.34
N LEU A 42 -4.21 -0.42 -8.48
CA LEU A 42 -3.33 -0.08 -7.39
C LEU A 42 -3.54 1.36 -6.92
N GLU A 43 -3.72 2.30 -7.86
CA GLU A 43 -3.99 3.69 -7.51
C GLU A 43 -5.22 3.82 -6.62
N ALA A 44 -6.31 3.16 -7.01
CA ALA A 44 -7.55 3.18 -6.23
C ALA A 44 -7.35 2.54 -4.85
N ILE A 45 -6.65 1.42 -4.80
CA ILE A 45 -6.40 0.69 -3.56
C ILE A 45 -5.56 1.54 -2.59
N LEU A 46 -4.50 2.14 -3.10
CA LEU A 46 -3.62 2.95 -2.25
C LEU A 46 -4.34 4.19 -1.74
N LEU A 47 -5.19 4.79 -2.57
CA LEU A 47 -5.98 5.93 -2.13
C LEU A 47 -6.96 5.53 -1.02
N ASP A 48 -7.63 4.39 -1.17
CA ASP A 48 -8.53 3.89 -0.15
C ASP A 48 -7.80 3.64 1.16
N LEU A 49 -6.62 3.04 1.10
CA LEU A 49 -5.81 2.76 2.30
C LEU A 49 -5.33 4.05 2.95
N LYS A 50 -4.99 5.06 2.14
CA LYS A 50 -4.61 6.36 2.66
C LYS A 50 -5.79 7.02 3.39
N ASN A 51 -6.97 6.97 2.78
CA ASN A 51 -8.18 7.54 3.39
C ASN A 51 -8.57 6.82 4.68
N ALA A 52 -8.23 5.55 4.81
CA ALA A 52 -8.46 4.78 6.02
C ALA A 52 -7.41 5.05 7.11
N GLY A 53 -6.40 5.86 6.82
CA GLY A 53 -5.36 6.19 7.78
C GLY A 53 -4.26 5.14 7.91
N ILE A 54 -4.24 4.16 7.01
CA ILE A 54 -3.24 3.09 7.04
C ILE A 54 -1.96 3.53 6.32
N LEU A 55 -2.11 4.28 5.23
CA LEU A 55 -0.98 4.76 4.44
C LEU A 55 -0.93 6.28 4.46
N GLN A 56 0.27 6.80 4.19
CA GLN A 56 0.49 8.21 3.88
C GLN A 56 1.19 8.31 2.54
N SER A 57 1.10 9.47 1.93
CA SER A 57 1.79 9.72 0.67
C SER A 57 2.67 10.94 0.80
N ARG A 58 3.76 10.94 0.03
CA ARG A 58 4.65 12.10 -0.07
C ARG A 58 4.81 12.42 -1.54
N GLN A 59 4.67 13.69 -1.88
CA GLN A 59 4.84 14.15 -3.25
C GLN A 59 6.29 14.50 -3.52
N GLY A 60 6.63 14.55 -4.82
CA GLY A 60 7.94 14.97 -5.26
C GLY A 60 8.74 13.85 -5.89
N LYS A 61 10.01 14.17 -6.21
CA LYS A 61 10.89 13.26 -6.93
C LYS A 61 11.11 11.94 -6.19
N PHE A 62 11.19 12.00 -4.88
CA PHE A 62 11.38 10.81 -4.04
C PHE A 62 10.09 10.44 -3.30
N GLY A 63 8.95 10.82 -3.87
CA GLY A 63 7.67 10.56 -3.27
C GLY A 63 7.18 9.14 -3.47
N GLY A 64 6.01 8.87 -2.93
CA GLY A 64 5.38 7.56 -3.00
C GLY A 64 4.49 7.34 -1.80
N TYR A 65 4.25 6.07 -1.49
CA TYR A 65 3.41 5.68 -0.36
C TYR A 65 4.24 4.97 0.70
N TYR A 66 3.85 5.17 1.95
CA TYR A 66 4.50 4.49 3.07
C TYR A 66 3.47 4.20 4.16
N LEU A 67 3.78 3.22 5.01
CA LEU A 67 2.89 2.87 6.11
C LEU A 67 2.96 3.95 7.18
N GLN A 68 1.79 4.45 7.57
CA GLN A 68 1.67 5.40 8.67
C GLN A 68 1.77 4.69 10.01
N LYS A 69 1.27 3.46 10.07
CA LYS A 69 1.28 2.66 11.30
C LYS A 69 2.24 1.49 11.14
N ASP A 70 2.75 1.01 12.28
CA ASP A 70 3.53 -0.21 12.28
C ASP A 70 2.70 -1.37 11.74
N PRO A 71 3.31 -2.30 10.98
CA PRO A 71 2.56 -3.46 10.50
C PRO A 71 1.86 -4.23 11.62
N SER A 72 2.45 -4.26 12.82
CA SER A 72 1.85 -4.94 13.97
C SER A 72 0.57 -4.27 14.45
N GLU A 73 0.35 -3.00 14.10
CA GLU A 73 -0.83 -2.26 14.51
C GLU A 73 -1.95 -2.31 13.48
N ILE A 74 -1.68 -2.87 12.30
CA ILE A 74 -2.65 -2.91 11.23
C ILE A 74 -3.58 -4.10 11.44
N ASN A 75 -4.88 -3.80 11.53
CA ASN A 75 -5.90 -4.83 11.59
C ASN A 75 -6.40 -5.10 10.16
N MET A 76 -6.17 -6.31 9.68
CA MET A 76 -6.55 -6.65 8.31
C MET A 76 -8.06 -6.56 8.06
N ALA A 77 -8.85 -6.56 9.11
CA ALA A 77 -10.30 -6.38 8.97
C ALA A 77 -10.65 -4.98 8.47
N THR A 78 -9.80 -3.99 8.73
CA THR A 78 -10.05 -2.63 8.24
C THR A 78 -9.76 -2.47 6.75
N VAL A 79 -9.05 -3.42 6.14
CA VAL A 79 -8.73 -3.41 4.72
C VAL A 79 -9.89 -3.94 3.90
N MET A 80 -10.69 -4.76 4.48
CA MET A 80 -11.86 -5.37 3.85
C MET A 80 -13.12 -4.57 4.17
#